data_bfead1b473ed507b34e5459f0a9c0032
#
_entry.id   bfead1b473ed507b34e5459f0a9c0032
#
_cell.length_a   1.000
_cell.length_b   1.000
_cell.length_c   1.000
_cell.angle_alpha   90.00
_cell.angle_beta   90.00
_cell.angle_gamma   90.00
#
_symmetry.space_group_name_H-M   'P 1'
#
loop_
_entity.id
_entity.type
_entity.pdbx_description
1 polymer ?
#
loop_
_entity_poly.entity_id
_entity_poly.type
_entity_poly.pdbx_seq_one_letter_code
_entity_poly.pdbx_strand_id
1 'polypeptide(L)'
;MTPLKLNSCLASMLCTALILSGCASSGDSPAGTPDEVNQIQAQLLGDMPLPAGARIMGTDSLIIGRGDNWVGRVVLNGLQSPTDIYAFFQSEYPKAGWTTVTAVKSKTSILVFTKGERTSTVEINEGSLTGPKSIIIITASPKNANVVAPSKR
;
A
#
# COMPACT_ATOMS: atom_id res chain seq x y z
N MET A 1 43.79 -66.71 -24.27
CA MET A 1 43.24 -66.76 -25.63
C MET A 1 42.39 -65.53 -25.83
N THR A 2 43.01 -64.53 -26.32
CA THR A 2 42.88 -63.78 -27.59
C THR A 2 41.53 -63.17 -27.86
N PRO A 3 41.50 -62.15 -28.67
CA PRO A 3 41.51 -60.70 -28.30
C PRO A 3 40.47 -59.93 -29.15
N LEU A 4 40.56 -58.56 -29.04
CA LEU A 4 40.27 -57.57 -30.10
C LEU A 4 38.77 -57.37 -30.42
N LYS A 5 38.30 -56.17 -30.64
CA LYS A 5 38.74 -54.92 -31.36
C LYS A 5 37.85 -53.82 -30.98
N LEU A 6 38.28 -52.70 -30.55
CA LEU A 6 38.52 -51.45 -31.21
C LEU A 6 37.78 -51.25 -32.54
N ASN A 7 36.81 -50.30 -32.53
CA ASN A 7 36.46 -49.41 -33.64
C ASN A 7 35.70 -48.24 -33.13
N SER A 8 36.36 -47.20 -32.98
CA SER A 8 36.34 -45.90 -33.64
C SER A 8 35.16 -45.70 -34.62
N CYS A 9 34.28 -44.83 -34.27
CA CYS A 9 33.54 -44.01 -35.22
C CYS A 9 33.21 -42.67 -34.60
N LEU A 10 33.98 -41.68 -35.03
CA LEU A 10 33.63 -40.29 -35.02
C LEU A 10 32.29 -40.10 -35.69
N ALA A 11 31.34 -39.49 -35.00
CA ALA A 11 30.27 -38.81 -35.66
C ALA A 11 29.95 -37.56 -34.82
N SER A 12 30.57 -36.48 -35.25
CA SER A 12 30.21 -35.09 -34.97
C SER A 12 28.72 -34.91 -35.23
N MET A 13 27.95 -34.59 -34.21
CA MET A 13 26.61 -34.06 -34.40
C MET A 13 26.43 -32.87 -33.47
N LEU A 14 26.68 -31.75 -34.09
CA LEU A 14 26.48 -30.40 -33.64
C LEU A 14 24.98 -30.18 -33.35
N CYS A 15 24.55 -30.38 -32.11
CA CYS A 15 23.20 -30.00 -31.68
C CYS A 15 23.21 -28.58 -31.14
N THR A 16 22.83 -27.68 -32.02
CA THR A 16 22.51 -26.29 -31.74
C THR A 16 21.35 -26.23 -30.77
N ALA A 17 21.61 -26.03 -29.48
CA ALA A 17 20.57 -25.75 -28.49
C ALA A 17 20.07 -24.33 -28.65
N LEU A 18 18.93 -24.16 -29.29
CA LEU A 18 18.16 -22.94 -29.23
C LEU A 18 17.61 -22.78 -27.81
N ILE A 19 18.23 -21.91 -27.04
CA ILE A 19 17.69 -21.42 -25.78
C ILE A 19 16.56 -20.41 -26.11
N LEU A 20 15.32 -20.90 -26.16
CA LEU A 20 14.16 -20.03 -26.08
C LEU A 20 14.08 -19.50 -24.64
N SER A 21 14.62 -18.31 -24.41
CA SER A 21 14.33 -17.52 -23.22
C SER A 21 12.89 -17.03 -23.32
N GLY A 22 11.96 -17.87 -22.89
CA GLY A 22 10.58 -17.48 -22.66
C GLY A 22 10.54 -16.51 -21.48
N CYS A 23 10.33 -15.21 -21.74
CA CYS A 23 9.83 -14.30 -20.72
C CYS A 23 8.41 -14.75 -20.36
N ALA A 24 8.28 -15.55 -19.33
CA ALA A 24 7.02 -15.78 -18.66
C ALA A 24 6.69 -14.51 -17.90
N SER A 25 5.91 -13.62 -18.49
CA SER A 25 5.22 -12.54 -17.77
C SER A 25 4.12 -13.18 -16.93
N SER A 26 4.50 -13.77 -15.81
CA SER A 26 3.56 -14.11 -14.75
C SER A 26 3.10 -12.80 -14.15
N GLY A 27 1.87 -12.40 -14.46
CA GLY A 27 1.20 -11.28 -13.82
C GLY A 27 0.76 -11.64 -12.40
N ASP A 28 1.70 -12.05 -11.56
CA ASP A 28 1.56 -11.97 -10.12
C ASP A 28 2.19 -10.65 -9.71
N SER A 29 1.34 -9.69 -9.31
CA SER A 29 1.82 -8.51 -8.58
C SER A 29 2.50 -9.03 -7.33
N PRO A 30 3.81 -8.94 -7.18
CA PRO A 30 4.46 -9.36 -5.96
C PRO A 30 3.90 -8.49 -4.83
N ALA A 31 3.47 -9.15 -3.78
CA ALA A 31 3.22 -8.49 -2.52
C ALA A 31 4.46 -7.67 -2.18
N GLY A 32 4.35 -6.33 -2.31
CA GLY A 32 5.48 -5.44 -2.17
C GLY A 32 6.27 -5.75 -0.90
N THR A 33 7.58 -5.74 -1.01
CA THR A 33 8.45 -5.88 0.15
C THR A 33 8.16 -4.76 1.14
N PRO A 34 8.44 -4.90 2.44
CA PRO A 34 8.29 -3.82 3.42
C PRO A 34 8.94 -2.51 2.97
N ASP A 35 10.04 -2.58 2.22
CA ASP A 35 10.75 -1.42 1.69
C ASP A 35 10.00 -0.73 0.55
N GLU A 36 9.31 -1.46 -0.33
CA GLU A 36 8.47 -0.86 -1.38
C GLU A 36 7.25 -0.16 -0.79
N VAL A 37 6.62 -0.75 0.24
CA VAL A 37 5.51 -0.10 0.95
C VAL A 37 5.98 1.19 1.61
N ASN A 38 7.15 1.20 2.23
CA ASN A 38 7.74 2.40 2.84
C ASN A 38 8.09 3.47 1.81
N GLN A 39 8.59 3.08 0.63
CA GLN A 39 8.89 4.02 -0.47
C GLN A 39 7.62 4.63 -1.05
N ILE A 40 6.58 3.83 -1.28
CA ILE A 40 5.27 4.32 -1.74
C ILE A 40 4.67 5.25 -0.69
N GLN A 41 4.76 4.91 0.59
CA GLN A 41 4.34 5.76 1.69
C GLN A 41 5.04 7.11 1.67
N ALA A 42 6.36 7.13 1.60
CA ALA A 42 7.16 8.36 1.57
C ALA A 42 6.88 9.23 0.33
N GLN A 43 6.63 8.61 -0.81
CA GLN A 43 6.36 9.32 -2.07
C GLN A 43 4.93 9.85 -2.19
N LEU A 44 3.95 9.08 -1.71
CA LEU A 44 2.53 9.41 -1.90
C LEU A 44 1.92 10.12 -0.70
N LEU A 45 2.23 9.69 0.50
CA LEU A 45 1.54 10.15 1.71
C LEU A 45 2.36 11.13 2.55
N GLY A 46 3.64 11.33 2.19
CA GLY A 46 4.50 12.32 2.84
C GLY A 46 4.61 12.11 4.35
N ASP A 47 4.05 13.03 5.09
CA ASP A 47 4.11 13.10 6.56
C ASP A 47 3.00 12.32 7.30
N MET A 48 2.30 11.42 6.62
CA MET A 48 1.26 10.57 7.21
C MET A 48 1.79 9.16 7.47
N PRO A 49 2.15 8.81 8.71
CA PRO A 49 2.62 7.46 9.03
C PRO A 49 1.52 6.42 8.81
N LEU A 50 1.90 5.26 8.28
CA LEU A 50 1.01 4.12 8.06
C LEU A 50 1.36 2.96 8.99
N PRO A 51 0.36 2.17 9.42
CA PRO A 51 0.59 0.97 10.20
C PRO A 51 1.46 -0.04 9.43
N ALA A 52 2.34 -0.74 10.15
CA ALA A 52 3.20 -1.75 9.55
C ALA A 52 2.38 -2.84 8.82
N GLY A 53 2.78 -3.16 7.61
CA GLY A 53 2.11 -4.15 6.77
C GLY A 53 0.77 -3.71 6.18
N ALA A 54 0.36 -2.46 6.36
CA ALA A 54 -0.81 -1.93 5.67
C ALA A 54 -0.55 -1.84 4.16
N ARG A 55 -1.56 -2.22 3.35
CA ARG A 55 -1.45 -2.24 1.89
C ARG A 55 -2.49 -1.34 1.26
N ILE A 56 -2.04 -0.44 0.38
CA ILE A 56 -2.94 0.46 -0.36
C ILE A 56 -3.75 -0.34 -1.38
N MET A 57 -5.06 -0.10 -1.38
CA MET A 57 -5.99 -0.62 -2.38
C MET A 57 -6.15 0.43 -3.49
N GLY A 58 -5.41 0.26 -4.59
CA GLY A 58 -5.34 1.24 -5.67
C GLY A 58 -6.70 1.52 -6.34
N THR A 59 -7.54 0.49 -6.52
CA THR A 59 -8.88 0.60 -7.13
C THR A 59 -9.85 1.45 -6.32
N ASP A 60 -9.68 1.49 -4.99
CA ASP A 60 -10.57 2.19 -4.06
C ASP A 60 -9.99 3.52 -3.57
N SER A 61 -8.79 3.85 -4.02
CA SER A 61 -8.05 5.04 -3.63
C SER A 61 -8.03 6.07 -4.75
N LEU A 62 -8.12 7.34 -4.39
CA LEU A 62 -7.94 8.48 -5.27
C LEU A 62 -6.94 9.44 -4.62
N ILE A 63 -5.76 9.58 -5.22
CA ILE A 63 -4.70 10.46 -4.72
C ILE A 63 -4.40 11.50 -5.79
N ILE A 64 -4.51 12.77 -5.44
CA ILE A 64 -4.19 13.91 -6.29
C ILE A 64 -3.03 14.67 -5.64
N GLY A 65 -1.93 14.85 -6.36
CA GLY A 65 -0.70 15.41 -5.82
C GLY A 65 0.21 14.35 -5.20
N ARG A 66 1.19 14.77 -4.44
CA ARG A 66 2.19 13.89 -3.76
C ARG A 66 2.84 14.58 -2.57
N GLY A 67 3.53 13.79 -1.74
CA GLY A 67 4.22 14.29 -0.55
C GLY A 67 3.24 14.97 0.40
N ASP A 68 3.64 16.10 0.99
CA ASP A 68 2.83 16.81 1.98
C ASP A 68 1.65 17.60 1.39
N ASN A 69 1.49 17.62 0.07
CA ASN A 69 0.44 18.40 -0.61
C ASN A 69 -0.61 17.53 -1.30
N TRP A 70 -0.62 16.23 -1.04
CA TRP A 70 -1.65 15.39 -1.63
C TRP A 70 -3.02 15.64 -0.99
N VAL A 71 -4.06 15.50 -1.79
CA VAL A 71 -5.47 15.49 -1.39
C VAL A 71 -6.16 14.26 -1.96
N GLY A 72 -7.17 13.78 -1.29
CA GLY A 72 -7.93 12.63 -1.76
C GLY A 72 -8.26 11.63 -0.67
N ARG A 73 -8.49 10.40 -1.09
CA ARG A 73 -8.86 9.27 -0.23
C ARG A 73 -7.98 8.08 -0.52
N VAL A 74 -7.38 7.52 0.51
CA VAL A 74 -6.60 6.29 0.45
C VAL A 74 -7.30 5.22 1.25
N VAL A 75 -7.50 4.06 0.65
CA VAL A 75 -8.06 2.87 1.29
C VAL A 75 -6.93 1.86 1.49
N LEU A 76 -6.82 1.33 2.71
CA LEU A 76 -5.77 0.38 3.07
C LEU A 76 -6.38 -0.87 3.72
N ASN A 77 -5.79 -2.00 3.42
CA ASN A 77 -5.97 -3.23 4.16
C ASN A 77 -4.97 -3.30 5.31
N GLY A 78 -5.44 -3.42 6.55
CA GLY A 78 -4.63 -3.56 7.75
C GLY A 78 -4.53 -5.01 8.22
N LEU A 79 -3.34 -5.40 8.70
CA LEU A 79 -3.09 -6.73 9.28
C LEU A 79 -3.38 -6.78 10.78
N GLN A 80 -3.42 -5.63 11.45
CA GLN A 80 -3.71 -5.50 12.87
C GLN A 80 -5.21 -5.32 13.11
N SER A 81 -5.62 -5.54 14.36
CA SER A 81 -7.01 -5.31 14.78
C SER A 81 -7.39 -3.82 14.67
N PRO A 82 -8.68 -3.48 14.50
CA PRO A 82 -9.12 -2.07 14.51
C PRO A 82 -8.69 -1.31 15.78
N THR A 83 -8.60 -2.00 16.93
CA THR A 83 -8.14 -1.41 18.18
C THR A 83 -6.66 -1.02 18.14
N ASP A 84 -5.80 -1.88 17.59
CA ASP A 84 -4.37 -1.62 17.46
C ASP A 84 -4.11 -0.52 16.45
N ILE A 85 -4.84 -0.52 15.34
CA ILE A 85 -4.80 0.54 14.33
C ILE A 85 -5.21 1.89 14.91
N TYR A 86 -6.28 1.91 15.72
CA TYR A 86 -6.71 3.13 16.42
C TYR A 86 -5.62 3.68 17.35
N ALA A 87 -5.01 2.82 18.16
CA ALA A 87 -3.91 3.19 19.04
C ALA A 87 -2.69 3.70 18.26
N PHE A 88 -2.37 3.07 17.13
CA PHE A 88 -1.31 3.51 16.23
C PHE A 88 -1.54 4.96 15.78
N PHE A 89 -2.70 5.29 15.22
CA PHE A 89 -2.96 6.64 14.75
C PHE A 89 -2.96 7.68 15.87
N GLN A 90 -3.49 7.32 17.05
CA GLN A 90 -3.42 8.20 18.22
C GLN A 90 -1.99 8.52 18.67
N SER A 91 -1.06 7.57 18.52
CA SER A 91 0.33 7.75 18.97
C SER A 91 1.25 8.33 17.88
N GLU A 92 1.11 7.91 16.63
CA GLU A 92 2.08 8.24 15.58
C GLU A 92 1.79 9.55 14.85
N TYR A 93 0.52 9.91 14.67
CA TYR A 93 0.18 11.17 14.01
C TYR A 93 0.67 12.40 14.79
N PRO A 94 0.52 12.48 16.13
CA PRO A 94 1.10 13.60 16.90
C PRO A 94 2.63 13.68 16.78
N LYS A 95 3.34 12.55 16.73
CA LYS A 95 4.80 12.53 16.53
C LYS A 95 5.20 13.07 15.15
N ALA A 96 4.34 12.88 14.13
CA ALA A 96 4.51 13.43 12.80
C ALA A 96 4.04 14.89 12.66
N GLY A 97 3.66 15.54 13.78
CA GLY A 97 3.27 16.95 13.84
C GLY A 97 1.80 17.20 13.54
N TRP A 98 0.94 16.17 13.55
CA TRP A 98 -0.50 16.32 13.44
C TRP A 98 -1.14 16.57 14.79
N THR A 99 -2.08 17.49 14.87
CA THR A 99 -2.86 17.76 16.07
C THR A 99 -4.19 17.02 16.00
N THR A 100 -4.51 16.25 17.03
CA THR A 100 -5.80 15.56 17.14
C THR A 100 -6.92 16.57 17.41
N VAL A 101 -7.95 16.58 16.56
CA VAL A 101 -9.17 17.39 16.73
C VAL A 101 -10.26 16.57 17.39
N THR A 102 -10.47 15.35 16.92
CA THR A 102 -11.50 14.44 17.41
C THR A 102 -11.03 12.99 17.31
N ALA A 103 -11.40 12.18 18.30
CA ALA A 103 -11.16 10.76 18.31
C ALA A 103 -12.37 10.03 18.90
N VAL A 104 -13.09 9.29 18.08
CA VAL A 104 -14.27 8.51 18.47
C VAL A 104 -13.98 7.05 18.20
N LYS A 105 -14.10 6.21 19.24
CA LYS A 105 -13.92 4.75 19.13
C LYS A 105 -15.29 4.07 19.17
N SER A 106 -15.62 3.36 18.08
CA SER A 106 -16.86 2.60 17.93
C SER A 106 -16.65 1.45 16.94
N LYS A 107 -17.72 0.82 16.45
CA LYS A 107 -17.63 -0.17 15.38
C LYS A 107 -16.93 0.39 14.13
N THR A 108 -17.23 1.61 13.75
CA THR A 108 -16.41 2.44 12.85
C THR A 108 -15.75 3.51 13.69
N SER A 109 -14.46 3.38 13.94
CA SER A 109 -13.71 4.39 14.68
C SER A 109 -13.30 5.52 13.75
N ILE A 110 -13.35 6.77 14.24
CA ILE A 110 -13.02 7.96 13.47
C ILE A 110 -12.04 8.81 14.27
N LEU A 111 -10.94 9.19 13.62
CA LEU A 111 -9.99 10.17 14.15
C LEU A 111 -9.86 11.30 13.13
N VAL A 112 -9.85 12.53 13.64
CA VAL A 112 -9.65 13.74 12.82
C VAL A 112 -8.42 14.48 13.33
N PHE A 113 -7.55 14.82 12.40
CA PHE A 113 -6.30 15.52 12.68
C PHE A 113 -6.16 16.74 11.79
N THR A 114 -5.39 17.72 12.27
CA THR A 114 -5.00 18.90 11.48
C THR A 114 -3.50 19.14 11.56
N LYS A 115 -2.92 19.62 10.46
CA LYS A 115 -1.53 20.06 10.40
C LYS A 115 -1.42 21.24 9.43
N GLY A 116 -1.11 22.43 9.95
CA GLY A 116 -1.17 23.65 9.14
C GLY A 116 -2.55 23.84 8.51
N GLU A 117 -2.58 23.98 7.19
CA GLU A 117 -3.81 24.15 6.40
C GLU A 117 -4.37 22.82 5.87
N ARG A 118 -3.98 21.69 6.46
CA ARG A 118 -4.42 20.35 6.05
C ARG A 118 -5.27 19.70 7.15
N THR A 119 -6.24 18.91 6.72
CA THR A 119 -7.06 18.06 7.59
C THR A 119 -6.92 16.62 7.11
N SER A 120 -6.78 15.69 8.04
CA SER A 120 -6.82 14.25 7.78
C SER A 120 -7.92 13.62 8.61
N THR A 121 -8.80 12.87 7.96
CA THR A 121 -9.78 12.01 8.63
C THR A 121 -9.38 10.57 8.42
N VAL A 122 -9.26 9.82 9.49
CA VAL A 122 -8.97 8.39 9.49
C VAL A 122 -10.20 7.64 9.98
N GLU A 123 -10.77 6.81 9.12
CA GLU A 123 -11.86 5.90 9.45
C GLU A 123 -11.29 4.47 9.55
N ILE A 124 -11.65 3.74 10.60
CA ILE A 124 -11.18 2.38 10.85
C ILE A 124 -12.40 1.48 11.01
N ASN A 125 -12.52 0.51 10.12
CA ASN A 125 -13.58 -0.47 10.10
C ASN A 125 -13.02 -1.87 10.36
N GLU A 126 -13.87 -2.76 10.86
CA GLU A 126 -13.54 -4.19 10.90
C GLU A 126 -13.38 -4.73 9.47
N GLY A 127 -12.41 -5.58 9.29
CA GLY A 127 -12.20 -6.31 8.06
C GLY A 127 -13.05 -7.57 7.97
N SER A 128 -12.59 -8.56 7.23
CA SER A 128 -13.29 -9.83 7.06
C SER A 128 -12.61 -10.98 7.81
N LEU A 129 -13.35 -12.04 8.08
CA LEU A 129 -12.81 -13.23 8.77
C LEU A 129 -11.72 -13.96 7.96
N THR A 130 -11.77 -13.85 6.63
CA THR A 130 -10.85 -14.54 5.70
C THR A 130 -9.91 -13.58 4.96
N GLY A 131 -9.95 -12.28 5.28
CA GLY A 131 -9.20 -11.23 4.62
C GLY A 131 -8.44 -10.32 5.59
N PRO A 132 -8.30 -9.03 5.27
CA PRO A 132 -7.65 -8.08 6.17
C PRO A 132 -8.42 -7.99 7.49
N LYS A 133 -7.70 -7.78 8.59
CA LYS A 133 -8.32 -7.63 9.92
C LYS A 133 -9.01 -6.27 10.09
N SER A 134 -8.54 -5.27 9.37
CA SER A 134 -9.12 -3.92 9.38
C SER A 134 -9.09 -3.30 7.98
N ILE A 135 -10.05 -2.43 7.72
CA ILE A 135 -10.10 -1.54 6.57
C ILE A 135 -9.89 -0.12 7.08
N ILE A 136 -8.88 0.55 6.57
CA ILE A 136 -8.50 1.90 6.98
C ILE A 136 -8.74 2.84 5.81
N ILE A 137 -9.43 3.94 6.05
CA ILE A 137 -9.69 4.96 5.05
C ILE A 137 -9.10 6.27 5.56
N ILE A 138 -8.15 6.82 4.82
CA ILE A 138 -7.55 8.10 5.13
C ILE A 138 -8.01 9.10 4.08
N THR A 139 -8.69 10.15 4.51
CA THR A 139 -9.09 11.26 3.64
C THR A 139 -8.27 12.49 4.01
N ALA A 140 -7.51 13.03 3.06
CA ALA A 140 -6.77 14.26 3.23
C ALA A 140 -7.38 15.37 2.39
N SER A 141 -7.54 16.54 3.00
CA SER A 141 -8.09 17.72 2.35
C SER A 141 -7.44 19.00 2.86
N PRO A 142 -7.45 20.09 2.10
CA PRO A 142 -7.15 21.40 2.63
C PRO A 142 -8.13 21.77 3.75
N LYS A 143 -7.65 22.43 4.80
CA LYS A 143 -8.46 22.85 5.95
C LYS A 143 -9.60 23.81 5.54
N ASN A 144 -9.34 24.62 4.53
CA ASN A 144 -10.25 25.62 3.99
C ASN A 144 -10.76 25.24 2.61
N ALA A 145 -11.10 23.98 2.37
CA ALA A 145 -11.86 23.61 1.18
C ALA A 145 -13.21 24.34 1.27
N ASN A 146 -13.29 25.54 0.72
CA ASN A 146 -14.53 26.31 0.63
C ASN A 146 -15.54 25.48 -0.14
N VAL A 147 -16.44 24.84 0.57
CA VAL A 147 -17.68 24.34 -0.01
C VAL A 147 -18.45 25.61 -0.36
N VAL A 148 -18.33 26.06 -1.60
CA VAL A 148 -19.21 27.11 -2.13
C VAL A 148 -20.61 26.55 -2.07
N ALA A 149 -21.38 27.00 -1.08
CA ALA A 149 -22.80 26.67 -1.01
C ALA A 149 -23.45 27.09 -2.33
N PRO A 150 -24.28 26.24 -2.97
CA PRO A 150 -24.93 26.60 -4.22
C PRO A 150 -25.72 27.89 -3.97
N SER A 151 -25.39 28.94 -4.72
CA SER A 151 -26.13 30.18 -4.74
C SER A 151 -27.61 29.87 -5.04
N LYS A 152 -28.50 30.14 -4.09
CA LYS A 152 -29.92 30.12 -4.34
C LYS A 152 -30.21 31.18 -5.40
N ARG A 153 -30.64 30.76 -6.60
CA ARG A 153 -31.29 31.62 -7.57
C ARG A 153 -32.72 31.83 -7.14
#